data_411189f2fb6d52df109281e2c45af390
#
_entry.id   411189f2fb6d52df109281e2c45af390
#
_cell.length_a   1.000
_cell.length_b   1.000
_cell.length_c   1.000
_cell.angle_alpha   90.00
_cell.angle_beta   90.00
_cell.angle_gamma   90.00
#
_symmetry.space_group_name_H-M   'P 1'
#
loop_
_entity.id
_entity.type
_entity.pdbx_description
1 polymer ?
#
loop_
_entity_poly.entity_id
_entity_poly.type
_entity_poly.pdbx_seq_one_letter_code
_entity_poly.pdbx_strand_id
1 'polypeptide(L)'
;MKQENYAMLCDFYEFTMSNGYFRNGFYQKTVYFDVFFRDIPDGGGFAIAAGLEQVIDYVKELHFTEEYVAFLRSKQCFDEGFLTYLKEFHFSGDIWAVPEGTPVFPNEPIMTIRAPAIEAQLLETFILLSLNHQSLIATKANRIVRAADGRTVLEFGSRRAQGASGAILGARAAYIGGCAGTACTLTDELYGVPAGGTMAHSWVQMFDTEYEAFKAYCENYPHQATLLVDTYNTLKSGIPNAIRAFKEILLPQGITDFGIRLDSGDIAYLTKKARKMLDAAGLQSCKIVVSNSLDEYLIQDLMTQHAQIDVFGVGERMITAKSTPVFGGVYKLVAIEQPDGTIEPKIKISENITKITNPHFKKVYRFYDKETGKAIADELCLHNETIDASQPHTIFDPIATWKTKEITNYTVRELLVPIFKNGVCVYEQPSLAEICQYCKEQIALLWDEVKRFENPHTYYVDLSQALWEVKQDLLKKNR
;
A
#
# COMPACT_ATOMS: atom_id res chain seq x y z
N MET A 1 1.69 -16.91 -9.83
CA MET A 1 2.59 -17.94 -9.24
C MET A 1 1.71 -19.09 -8.79
N LYS A 2 2.19 -20.35 -8.84
CA LYS A 2 1.52 -21.37 -8.03
C LYS A 2 1.45 -20.82 -6.60
N GLN A 3 0.30 -20.92 -5.97
CA GLN A 3 0.15 -20.57 -4.55
C GLN A 3 1.23 -21.34 -3.78
N GLU A 4 2.27 -20.63 -3.33
CA GLU A 4 3.32 -21.22 -2.52
C GLU A 4 2.82 -21.27 -1.09
N ASN A 5 2.94 -22.43 -0.45
CA ASN A 5 2.65 -22.54 0.97
C ASN A 5 3.77 -21.86 1.77
N TYR A 6 3.51 -20.69 2.30
CA TYR A 6 4.45 -19.89 3.09
C TYR A 6 4.45 -20.20 4.59
N ALA A 7 3.95 -21.35 5.03
CA ALA A 7 3.88 -21.71 6.45
C ALA A 7 5.24 -21.65 7.19
N MET A 8 6.35 -21.81 6.46
CA MET A 8 7.70 -21.69 7.02
C MET A 8 8.30 -20.29 6.88
N LEU A 9 7.61 -19.33 6.25
CA LEU A 9 7.99 -17.93 6.23
C LEU A 9 7.50 -17.24 7.51
N CYS A 10 8.17 -17.55 8.59
CA CYS A 10 7.78 -17.24 9.95
C CYS A 10 9.06 -17.01 10.77
N ASP A 11 9.08 -15.99 11.61
CA ASP A 11 10.21 -15.78 12.51
C ASP A 11 10.32 -16.95 13.48
N PHE A 12 11.52 -17.45 13.70
CA PHE A 12 11.73 -18.68 14.48
C PHE A 12 11.18 -18.59 15.91
N TYR A 13 11.11 -17.39 16.49
CA TYR A 13 10.51 -17.21 17.81
C TYR A 13 9.02 -17.54 17.86
N GLU A 14 8.31 -17.41 16.74
CA GLU A 14 6.89 -17.74 16.67
C GLU A 14 6.67 -19.25 16.88
N PHE A 15 7.56 -20.09 16.33
CA PHE A 15 7.54 -21.52 16.60
C PHE A 15 7.93 -21.85 18.04
N THR A 16 8.97 -21.20 18.57
CA THR A 16 9.39 -21.48 19.96
C THR A 16 8.38 -21.01 20.99
N MET A 17 7.72 -19.85 20.77
CA MET A 17 6.60 -19.40 21.60
C MET A 17 5.40 -20.34 21.49
N SER A 18 5.04 -20.75 20.27
CA SER A 18 3.92 -21.67 20.01
C SER A 18 4.14 -23.03 20.69
N ASN A 19 5.35 -23.58 20.64
CA ASN A 19 5.72 -24.75 21.42
C ASN A 19 5.59 -24.52 22.93
N GLY A 20 5.99 -23.33 23.41
CA GLY A 20 5.79 -22.92 24.79
C GLY A 20 4.30 -22.84 25.17
N TYR A 21 3.46 -22.27 24.31
CA TYR A 21 2.00 -22.23 24.52
C TYR A 21 1.41 -23.64 24.55
N PHE A 22 1.85 -24.54 23.67
CA PHE A 22 1.42 -25.92 23.65
C PHE A 22 1.72 -26.63 24.97
N ARG A 23 2.97 -26.57 25.42
CA ARG A 23 3.44 -27.25 26.66
C ARG A 23 2.78 -26.71 27.93
N ASN A 24 2.35 -25.45 27.95
CA ASN A 24 1.68 -24.84 29.09
C ASN A 24 0.15 -24.84 28.99
N GLY A 25 -0.43 -25.52 28.00
CA GLY A 25 -1.88 -25.62 27.82
C GLY A 25 -2.55 -24.32 27.37
N PHE A 26 -1.77 -23.34 26.84
CA PHE A 26 -2.31 -22.05 26.36
C PHE A 26 -2.81 -22.09 24.93
N TYR A 27 -2.56 -23.15 24.19
CA TYR A 27 -2.94 -23.30 22.79
C TYR A 27 -4.45 -23.20 22.55
N GLN A 28 -5.27 -23.51 23.56
CA GLN A 28 -6.73 -23.39 23.52
C GLN A 28 -7.25 -22.00 23.91
N LYS A 29 -6.39 -21.10 24.43
CA LYS A 29 -6.81 -19.76 24.79
C LYS A 29 -7.06 -18.94 23.55
N THR A 30 -8.25 -18.36 23.43
CA THR A 30 -8.55 -17.37 22.41
C THR A 30 -7.89 -16.04 22.75
N VAL A 31 -7.16 -15.48 21.80
CA VAL A 31 -6.41 -14.23 21.94
C VAL A 31 -6.79 -13.25 20.84
N TYR A 32 -6.57 -11.96 21.11
CA TYR A 32 -6.80 -10.89 20.14
C TYR A 32 -5.50 -10.17 19.85
N PHE A 33 -5.14 -10.07 18.57
CA PHE A 33 -4.00 -9.29 18.10
C PHE A 33 -4.48 -8.20 17.16
N ASP A 34 -3.89 -7.01 17.29
CA ASP A 34 -4.06 -5.93 16.35
C ASP A 34 -2.82 -5.74 15.50
N VAL A 35 -3.05 -5.46 14.22
CA VAL A 35 -2.06 -4.92 13.29
C VAL A 35 -2.30 -3.43 13.16
N PHE A 36 -1.27 -2.62 13.40
CA PHE A 36 -1.31 -1.17 13.27
C PHE A 36 0.09 -0.61 13.01
N PHE A 37 0.19 0.67 12.68
CA PHE A 37 1.47 1.36 12.48
C PHE A 37 1.50 2.64 13.34
N ARG A 38 2.69 3.28 13.46
CA ARG A 38 2.86 4.42 14.37
C ARG A 38 3.13 5.73 13.67
N ASP A 39 3.82 5.67 12.55
CA ASP A 39 4.27 6.86 11.83
C ASP A 39 3.93 6.72 10.35
N ILE A 40 3.49 7.81 9.73
CA ILE A 40 3.17 7.83 8.30
C ILE A 40 4.47 8.05 7.53
N PRO A 41 4.75 7.21 6.48
CA PRO A 41 5.95 7.40 5.66
C PRO A 41 6.03 8.81 5.06
N ASP A 42 7.25 9.32 4.92
CA ASP A 42 7.57 10.65 4.35
C ASP A 42 6.87 11.82 5.09
N GLY A 43 6.53 11.66 6.37
CA GLY A 43 5.80 12.68 7.12
C GLY A 43 4.45 13.04 6.50
N GLY A 44 3.83 12.12 5.78
CA GLY A 44 2.53 12.31 5.15
C GLY A 44 1.38 12.44 6.14
N GLY A 45 0.21 12.83 5.66
CA GLY A 45 -0.99 12.98 6.49
C GLY A 45 -1.82 11.71 6.63
N PHE A 46 -1.60 10.68 5.80
CA PHE A 46 -2.28 9.39 5.82
C PHE A 46 -1.44 8.33 5.10
N ALA A 47 -1.73 7.06 5.36
CA ALA A 47 -1.24 5.93 4.60
C ALA A 47 -2.40 5.23 3.88
N ILE A 48 -2.12 4.32 2.95
CA ILE A 48 -3.11 3.52 2.23
C ILE A 48 -2.95 2.07 2.63
N ALA A 49 -4.01 1.44 3.10
CA ALA A 49 -4.01 0.02 3.40
C ALA A 49 -3.96 -0.80 2.11
N ALA A 50 -3.00 -1.72 1.99
CA ALA A 50 -2.87 -2.65 0.88
C ALA A 50 -2.18 -3.95 1.32
N GLY A 51 -2.42 -5.07 0.60
CA GLY A 51 -1.85 -6.38 0.89
C GLY A 51 -2.82 -7.37 1.53
N LEU A 52 -4.09 -7.02 1.70
CA LEU A 52 -5.11 -7.88 2.30
C LEU A 52 -5.37 -9.13 1.45
N GLU A 53 -5.38 -9.02 0.12
CA GLU A 53 -5.56 -10.16 -0.79
C GLU A 53 -4.54 -11.26 -0.51
N GLN A 54 -3.25 -10.90 -0.36
CA GLN A 54 -2.19 -11.87 -0.08
C GLN A 54 -2.31 -12.50 1.30
N VAL A 55 -2.82 -11.75 2.29
CA VAL A 55 -3.12 -12.30 3.62
C VAL A 55 -4.28 -13.31 3.54
N ILE A 56 -5.33 -12.99 2.80
CA ILE A 56 -6.47 -13.90 2.60
C ILE A 56 -6.01 -15.21 1.95
N ASP A 57 -5.22 -15.13 0.89
CA ASP A 57 -4.69 -16.30 0.19
C ASP A 57 -3.77 -17.13 1.10
N TYR A 58 -2.90 -16.46 1.85
CA TYR A 58 -2.02 -17.13 2.83
C TYR A 58 -2.81 -17.91 3.88
N VAL A 59 -3.81 -17.27 4.50
CA VAL A 59 -4.60 -17.93 5.57
C VAL A 59 -5.39 -19.13 5.03
N LYS A 60 -5.91 -19.05 3.79
CA LYS A 60 -6.61 -20.17 3.13
C LYS A 60 -5.71 -21.38 2.87
N GLU A 61 -4.44 -21.13 2.51
CA GLU A 61 -3.48 -22.16 2.11
C GLU A 61 -2.55 -22.61 3.24
N LEU A 62 -2.62 -21.99 4.41
CA LEU A 62 -1.71 -22.23 5.52
C LEU A 62 -1.87 -23.62 6.11
N HIS A 63 -0.87 -24.48 5.89
CA HIS A 63 -0.77 -25.82 6.43
C HIS A 63 0.69 -26.26 6.56
N PHE A 64 0.98 -27.22 7.43
CA PHE A 64 2.33 -27.75 7.62
C PHE A 64 2.47 -29.13 6.99
N THR A 65 3.35 -29.25 5.99
CA THR A 65 3.65 -30.53 5.34
C THR A 65 4.50 -31.45 6.23
N GLU A 66 4.53 -32.75 5.92
CA GLU A 66 5.42 -33.70 6.60
C GLU A 66 6.90 -33.23 6.52
N GLU A 67 7.32 -32.63 5.40
CA GLU A 67 8.68 -32.13 5.22
C GLU A 67 8.98 -30.98 6.16
N TYR A 68 8.03 -30.05 6.32
CA TYR A 68 8.16 -28.93 7.26
C TYR A 68 8.26 -29.40 8.70
N VAL A 69 7.42 -30.35 9.08
CA VAL A 69 7.45 -30.94 10.44
C VAL A 69 8.75 -31.74 10.67
N ALA A 70 9.23 -32.48 9.66
CA ALA A 70 10.53 -33.18 9.75
C ALA A 70 11.70 -32.18 9.90
N PHE A 71 11.66 -31.04 9.18
CA PHE A 71 12.65 -29.99 9.34
C PHE A 71 12.61 -29.39 10.75
N LEU A 72 11.44 -29.05 11.28
CA LEU A 72 11.32 -28.52 12.65
C LEU A 72 11.79 -29.55 13.68
N ARG A 73 11.47 -30.84 13.51
CA ARG A 73 11.96 -31.97 14.36
C ARG A 73 13.48 -32.02 14.38
N SER A 74 14.15 -31.77 13.26
CA SER A 74 15.61 -31.78 13.17
C SER A 74 16.28 -30.71 14.04
N LYS A 75 15.54 -29.67 14.46
CA LYS A 75 16.03 -28.61 15.37
C LYS A 75 16.18 -29.10 16.81
N GLN A 76 15.59 -30.23 17.19
CA GLN A 76 15.70 -30.86 18.52
C GLN A 76 15.26 -29.97 19.69
N CYS A 77 14.41 -28.98 19.48
CA CYS A 77 13.93 -28.04 20.50
C CYS A 77 12.40 -28.00 20.61
N PHE A 78 11.68 -28.79 19.83
CA PHE A 78 10.21 -28.85 19.83
C PHE A 78 9.68 -30.12 20.44
N ASP A 79 8.54 -30.01 21.13
CA ASP A 79 7.80 -31.15 21.67
C ASP A 79 7.12 -31.96 20.54
N GLU A 80 7.13 -33.31 20.62
CA GLU A 80 6.50 -34.14 19.59
C GLU A 80 4.98 -33.92 19.52
N GLY A 81 4.33 -33.61 20.65
CA GLY A 81 2.92 -33.25 20.67
C GLY A 81 2.65 -31.98 19.89
N PHE A 82 3.51 -30.96 20.04
CA PHE A 82 3.43 -29.71 19.25
C PHE A 82 3.66 -29.98 17.76
N LEU A 83 4.64 -30.80 17.40
CA LEU A 83 4.89 -31.18 16.01
C LEU A 83 3.71 -31.98 15.42
N THR A 84 3.02 -32.78 16.22
CA THR A 84 1.78 -33.45 15.80
C THR A 84 0.64 -32.45 15.60
N TYR A 85 0.49 -31.49 16.51
CA TYR A 85 -0.48 -30.38 16.36
C TYR A 85 -0.28 -29.60 15.06
N LEU A 86 0.96 -29.31 14.67
CA LEU A 86 1.24 -28.60 13.41
C LEU A 86 0.80 -29.40 12.17
N LYS A 87 0.83 -30.74 12.18
CA LYS A 87 0.34 -31.54 11.04
C LYS A 87 -1.17 -31.40 10.80
N GLU A 88 -1.92 -31.13 11.86
CA GLU A 88 -3.37 -30.98 11.83
C GLU A 88 -3.78 -29.48 11.79
N PHE A 89 -2.78 -28.61 11.67
CA PHE A 89 -2.98 -27.17 11.73
C PHE A 89 -3.91 -26.68 10.61
N HIS A 90 -4.90 -25.91 11.00
CA HIS A 90 -5.73 -25.07 10.13
C HIS A 90 -6.14 -23.85 10.93
N PHE A 91 -6.34 -22.72 10.24
CA PHE A 91 -6.85 -21.52 10.88
C PHE A 91 -8.34 -21.69 11.17
N SER A 92 -8.73 -21.49 12.42
CA SER A 92 -10.13 -21.64 12.88
C SER A 92 -10.73 -20.32 13.44
N GLY A 93 -9.95 -19.26 13.46
CA GLY A 93 -10.29 -18.00 14.07
C GLY A 93 -11.10 -17.03 13.20
N ASP A 94 -11.21 -15.80 13.67
CA ASP A 94 -11.86 -14.68 13.01
C ASP A 94 -10.82 -13.61 12.66
N ILE A 95 -11.01 -12.95 11.52
CA ILE A 95 -10.19 -11.80 11.10
C ILE A 95 -11.11 -10.68 10.64
N TRP A 96 -10.86 -9.48 11.12
CA TRP A 96 -11.44 -8.24 10.61
C TRP A 96 -10.31 -7.36 10.07
N ALA A 97 -10.56 -6.68 8.95
CA ALA A 97 -9.57 -5.77 8.37
C ALA A 97 -10.26 -4.58 7.68
N VAL A 98 -9.52 -3.50 7.48
CA VAL A 98 -9.95 -2.44 6.58
C VAL A 98 -9.83 -2.92 5.14
N PRO A 99 -10.78 -2.61 4.24
CA PRO A 99 -10.65 -2.90 2.81
C PRO A 99 -9.40 -2.23 2.20
N GLU A 100 -8.77 -2.90 1.23
CA GLU A 100 -7.65 -2.30 0.49
C GLU A 100 -8.06 -0.97 -0.16
N GLY A 101 -7.14 -0.04 -0.21
CA GLY A 101 -7.40 1.32 -0.72
C GLY A 101 -7.96 2.28 0.34
N THR A 102 -8.26 1.83 1.56
CA THR A 102 -8.71 2.71 2.65
C THR A 102 -7.55 3.58 3.14
N PRO A 103 -7.70 4.91 3.22
CA PRO A 103 -6.77 5.76 3.96
C PRO A 103 -6.82 5.41 5.44
N VAL A 104 -5.64 5.18 6.04
CA VAL A 104 -5.48 4.76 7.43
C VAL A 104 -4.49 5.66 8.16
N PHE A 105 -4.60 5.70 9.49
CA PHE A 105 -3.85 6.62 10.34
C PHE A 105 -3.11 5.87 11.45
N PRO A 106 -2.10 6.49 12.09
CA PRO A 106 -1.34 5.86 13.16
C PRO A 106 -2.20 5.44 14.35
N ASN A 107 -1.83 4.28 14.96
CA ASN A 107 -2.40 3.74 16.20
C ASN A 107 -3.85 3.23 16.11
N GLU A 108 -4.47 3.22 14.94
CA GLU A 108 -5.71 2.50 14.70
C GLU A 108 -5.42 1.10 14.14
N PRO A 109 -6.19 0.06 14.54
CA PRO A 109 -6.03 -1.26 13.96
C PRO A 109 -6.46 -1.25 12.49
N ILE A 110 -5.57 -1.71 11.61
CA ILE A 110 -5.87 -1.98 10.19
C ILE A 110 -6.34 -3.42 9.99
N MET A 111 -6.04 -4.28 10.96
CA MET A 111 -6.50 -5.66 11.03
C MET A 111 -6.57 -6.10 12.49
N THR A 112 -7.58 -6.88 12.85
CA THR A 112 -7.70 -7.56 14.15
C THR A 112 -7.90 -9.05 13.92
N ILE A 113 -7.13 -9.88 14.61
CA ILE A 113 -7.19 -11.35 14.57
C ILE A 113 -7.70 -11.83 15.94
N ARG A 114 -8.73 -12.69 15.95
CA ARG A 114 -9.21 -13.44 17.11
C ARG A 114 -9.09 -14.91 16.82
N ALA A 115 -8.20 -15.60 17.51
CA ALA A 115 -7.96 -17.03 17.25
C ALA A 115 -7.34 -17.73 18.48
N PRO A 116 -7.26 -19.07 18.50
CA PRO A 116 -6.40 -19.82 19.43
C PRO A 116 -4.96 -19.29 19.37
N ALA A 117 -4.27 -19.25 20.52
CA ALA A 117 -3.01 -18.55 20.68
C ALA A 117 -1.91 -18.95 19.68
N ILE A 118 -1.80 -20.25 19.34
CA ILE A 118 -0.83 -20.73 18.35
C ILE A 118 -1.20 -20.28 16.95
N GLU A 119 -2.49 -20.36 16.60
CA GLU A 119 -2.96 -19.95 15.28
C GLU A 119 -2.72 -18.46 15.05
N ALA A 120 -3.07 -17.61 16.04
CA ALA A 120 -2.83 -16.18 15.95
C ALA A 120 -1.33 -15.85 15.89
N GLN A 121 -0.48 -16.58 16.63
CA GLN A 121 0.97 -16.31 16.66
C GLN A 121 1.65 -16.62 15.33
N LEU A 122 1.29 -17.69 14.66
CA LEU A 122 1.92 -18.13 13.40
C LEU A 122 1.53 -17.30 12.17
N LEU A 123 0.67 -16.29 12.33
CA LEU A 123 0.30 -15.38 11.26
C LEU A 123 1.16 -14.11 11.23
N GLU A 124 1.90 -13.79 12.29
CA GLU A 124 2.52 -12.48 12.52
C GLU A 124 3.43 -12.05 11.37
N THR A 125 4.44 -12.86 11.04
CA THR A 125 5.45 -12.47 10.05
C THR A 125 4.85 -12.26 8.66
N PHE A 126 4.00 -13.17 8.18
CA PHE A 126 3.44 -13.05 6.83
C PHE A 126 2.47 -11.87 6.69
N ILE A 127 1.61 -11.66 7.69
CA ILE A 127 0.70 -10.50 7.72
C ILE A 127 1.51 -9.20 7.66
N LEU A 128 2.52 -9.06 8.52
CA LEU A 128 3.34 -7.86 8.56
C LEU A 128 4.14 -7.65 7.27
N LEU A 129 4.72 -8.72 6.70
CA LEU A 129 5.43 -8.65 5.43
C LEU A 129 4.52 -8.14 4.31
N SER A 130 3.31 -8.68 4.18
CA SER A 130 2.36 -8.33 3.12
C SER A 130 1.83 -6.90 3.27
N LEU A 131 1.32 -6.55 4.45
CA LEU A 131 0.72 -5.24 4.71
C LEU A 131 1.76 -4.12 4.72
N ASN A 132 2.94 -4.33 5.32
CA ASN A 132 4.00 -3.32 5.36
C ASN A 132 4.48 -2.95 3.96
N HIS A 133 4.83 -3.93 3.13
CA HIS A 133 5.36 -3.66 1.80
C HIS A 133 4.33 -2.97 0.91
N GLN A 134 3.13 -3.55 0.80
CA GLN A 134 2.16 -3.01 -0.15
C GLN A 134 1.55 -1.69 0.32
N SER A 135 1.30 -1.50 1.62
CA SER A 135 0.83 -0.21 2.14
C SER A 135 1.88 0.90 1.96
N LEU A 136 3.16 0.57 2.16
CA LEU A 136 4.26 1.51 1.92
C LEU A 136 4.30 1.98 0.45
N ILE A 137 4.26 1.02 -0.48
CA ILE A 137 4.37 1.35 -1.92
C ILE A 137 3.11 2.04 -2.43
N ALA A 138 1.90 1.63 -2.00
CA ALA A 138 0.65 2.30 -2.35
C ALA A 138 0.65 3.76 -1.85
N THR A 139 1.10 3.98 -0.62
CA THR A 139 1.22 5.32 -0.03
C THR A 139 2.22 6.18 -0.81
N LYS A 140 3.40 5.65 -1.12
CA LYS A 140 4.43 6.35 -1.91
C LYS A 140 3.95 6.68 -3.33
N ALA A 141 3.34 5.71 -4.01
CA ALA A 141 2.77 5.89 -5.33
C ALA A 141 1.70 6.99 -5.34
N ASN A 142 0.81 7.01 -4.35
CA ASN A 142 -0.22 8.03 -4.24
C ASN A 142 0.36 9.45 -4.05
N ARG A 143 1.43 9.59 -3.25
CA ARG A 143 2.12 10.89 -3.13
C ARG A 143 2.63 11.34 -4.50
N ILE A 144 3.27 10.45 -5.25
CA ILE A 144 3.80 10.72 -6.60
C ILE A 144 2.68 11.08 -7.59
N VAL A 145 1.59 10.30 -7.59
CA VAL A 145 0.42 10.56 -8.46
C VAL A 145 -0.21 11.93 -8.17
N ARG A 146 -0.36 12.28 -6.90
CA ARG A 146 -0.90 13.61 -6.52
C ARG A 146 0.05 14.76 -6.93
N ALA A 147 1.37 14.55 -6.83
CA ALA A 147 2.36 15.53 -7.28
C ALA A 147 2.32 15.75 -8.79
N ALA A 148 1.89 14.76 -9.58
CA ALA A 148 1.77 14.85 -11.03
C ALA A 148 0.59 15.71 -11.51
N ASP A 149 -0.26 16.20 -10.61
CA ASP A 149 -1.34 17.15 -10.88
C ASP A 149 -2.21 16.75 -12.10
N GLY A 150 -2.79 15.56 -12.02
CA GLY A 150 -3.66 14.98 -13.05
C GLY A 150 -2.96 14.35 -14.25
N ARG A 151 -1.63 14.40 -14.32
CA ARG A 151 -0.87 13.72 -15.38
C ARG A 151 -0.71 12.23 -15.08
N THR A 152 -0.56 11.44 -16.13
CA THR A 152 -0.38 10.00 -16.02
C THR A 152 0.95 9.65 -15.34
N VAL A 153 0.89 8.74 -14.38
CA VAL A 153 2.08 8.14 -13.74
C VAL A 153 2.09 6.64 -14.04
N LEU A 154 3.22 6.14 -14.53
CA LEU A 154 3.50 4.73 -14.79
C LEU A 154 4.57 4.23 -13.82
N GLU A 155 4.40 3.02 -13.29
CA GLU A 155 5.39 2.36 -12.46
C GLU A 155 6.47 1.70 -13.33
N PHE A 156 7.72 2.15 -13.24
CA PHE A 156 8.87 1.67 -14.03
C PHE A 156 10.01 1.11 -13.16
N GLY A 157 9.68 0.60 -11.98
CA GLY A 157 10.65 0.24 -10.96
C GLY A 157 11.04 -1.23 -10.86
N SER A 158 10.40 -2.15 -11.59
CA SER A 158 10.56 -3.62 -11.41
C SER A 158 12.02 -4.08 -11.27
N ARG A 159 12.92 -3.60 -12.12
CA ARG A 159 14.36 -3.96 -12.09
C ARG A 159 15.16 -3.37 -10.91
N ARG A 160 14.52 -2.52 -10.08
CA ARG A 160 15.10 -1.87 -8.90
C ARG A 160 14.47 -2.36 -7.59
N ALA A 161 13.45 -3.21 -7.67
CA ALA A 161 12.77 -3.75 -6.50
C ALA A 161 13.65 -4.77 -5.74
N GLN A 162 13.31 -4.97 -4.48
CA GLN A 162 13.97 -5.96 -3.61
C GLN A 162 13.36 -7.35 -3.86
N GLY A 163 13.83 -8.01 -4.92
CA GLY A 163 13.40 -9.36 -5.30
C GLY A 163 12.14 -9.40 -6.17
N ALA A 164 11.82 -10.58 -6.68
CA ALA A 164 10.72 -10.78 -7.63
C ALA A 164 9.35 -10.42 -7.03
N SER A 165 9.07 -10.89 -5.82
CA SER A 165 7.82 -10.56 -5.12
C SER A 165 7.69 -9.06 -4.88
N GLY A 166 8.79 -8.37 -4.53
CA GLY A 166 8.80 -6.93 -4.37
C GLY A 166 8.48 -6.18 -5.67
N ALA A 167 8.91 -6.68 -6.82
CA ALA A 167 8.56 -6.11 -8.12
C ALA A 167 7.07 -6.30 -8.44
N ILE A 168 6.57 -7.51 -8.30
CA ILE A 168 5.20 -7.88 -8.67
C ILE A 168 4.19 -7.19 -7.73
N LEU A 169 4.33 -7.38 -6.42
CA LEU A 169 3.40 -6.85 -5.42
C LEU A 169 3.57 -5.33 -5.25
N GLY A 170 4.77 -4.80 -5.47
CA GLY A 170 5.00 -3.36 -5.49
C GLY A 170 4.30 -2.68 -6.67
N ALA A 171 4.33 -3.28 -7.87
CA ALA A 171 3.59 -2.77 -9.02
C ALA A 171 2.07 -2.83 -8.81
N ARG A 172 1.55 -3.91 -8.19
CA ARG A 172 0.14 -4.02 -7.76
C ARG A 172 -0.22 -2.89 -6.79
N ALA A 173 0.60 -2.68 -5.78
CA ALA A 173 0.39 -1.64 -4.78
C ALA A 173 0.45 -0.22 -5.37
N ALA A 174 1.38 0.02 -6.30
CA ALA A 174 1.47 1.29 -7.03
C ALA A 174 0.21 1.59 -7.84
N TYR A 175 -0.42 0.58 -8.43
CA TYR A 175 -1.70 0.71 -9.13
C TYR A 175 -2.84 1.07 -8.16
N ILE A 176 -2.91 0.45 -6.98
CA ILE A 176 -3.85 0.86 -5.91
C ILE A 176 -3.61 2.33 -5.54
N GLY A 177 -2.34 2.77 -5.45
CA GLY A 177 -1.95 4.15 -5.19
C GLY A 177 -2.30 5.15 -6.30
N GLY A 178 -2.77 4.67 -7.47
CA GLY A 178 -3.26 5.49 -8.58
C GLY A 178 -2.35 5.55 -9.79
N CYS A 179 -1.28 4.75 -9.89
CA CYS A 179 -0.54 4.59 -11.13
C CYS A 179 -1.42 3.98 -12.23
N ALA A 180 -1.27 4.44 -13.46
CA ALA A 180 -2.10 3.98 -14.59
C ALA A 180 -1.65 2.63 -15.16
N GLY A 181 -0.46 2.14 -14.82
CA GLY A 181 0.09 0.88 -15.31
C GLY A 181 1.52 0.66 -14.82
N THR A 182 2.13 -0.44 -15.27
CA THR A 182 3.45 -0.88 -14.85
C THR A 182 4.32 -1.33 -16.02
N ALA A 183 5.65 -1.36 -15.82
CA ALA A 183 6.56 -2.07 -16.73
C ALA A 183 6.70 -3.57 -16.40
N CYS A 184 6.05 -4.07 -15.34
CA CYS A 184 6.12 -5.46 -14.91
C CYS A 184 5.08 -6.33 -15.62
N THR A 185 5.46 -7.00 -16.68
CA THR A 185 4.57 -7.87 -17.47
C THR A 185 3.89 -8.95 -16.62
N LEU A 186 4.60 -9.53 -15.63
CA LEU A 186 4.02 -10.56 -14.78
C LEU A 186 2.93 -10.00 -13.84
N THR A 187 2.98 -8.72 -13.48
CA THR A 187 1.91 -8.09 -12.70
C THR A 187 0.65 -7.89 -13.53
N ASP A 188 0.78 -7.64 -14.82
CA ASP A 188 -0.37 -7.62 -15.74
C ASP A 188 -1.02 -9.00 -15.84
N GLU A 189 -0.22 -10.05 -16.09
CA GLU A 189 -0.72 -11.43 -16.17
C GLU A 189 -1.44 -11.88 -14.89
N LEU A 190 -0.92 -11.54 -13.71
CA LEU A 190 -1.46 -12.03 -12.44
C LEU A 190 -2.61 -11.19 -11.89
N TYR A 191 -2.58 -9.87 -12.10
CA TYR A 191 -3.47 -8.92 -11.44
C TYR A 191 -4.20 -7.98 -12.39
N GLY A 192 -3.95 -8.06 -13.71
CA GLY A 192 -4.57 -7.19 -14.70
C GLY A 192 -4.12 -5.73 -14.62
N VAL A 193 -2.95 -5.45 -14.05
CA VAL A 193 -2.36 -4.09 -14.08
C VAL A 193 -1.79 -3.84 -15.46
N PRO A 194 -2.31 -2.86 -16.24
CA PRO A 194 -1.89 -2.68 -17.62
C PRO A 194 -0.38 -2.56 -17.78
N ALA A 195 0.26 -3.50 -18.48
CA ALA A 195 1.67 -3.43 -18.78
C ALA A 195 1.94 -2.45 -19.91
N GLY A 196 2.94 -1.60 -19.74
CA GLY A 196 3.36 -0.64 -20.74
C GLY A 196 4.84 -0.35 -20.67
N GLY A 197 5.37 0.12 -21.76
CA GLY A 197 6.78 0.48 -21.86
C GLY A 197 7.05 1.11 -23.21
N THR A 198 8.30 1.56 -23.38
CA THR A 198 8.77 2.13 -24.64
C THR A 198 9.93 1.28 -25.16
N MET A 199 11.08 1.86 -25.30
CA MET A 199 12.31 1.18 -25.70
C MET A 199 13.44 1.51 -24.72
N ALA A 200 14.51 0.74 -24.75
CA ALA A 200 15.79 1.10 -24.11
C ALA A 200 16.74 1.73 -25.14
N HIS A 201 17.79 2.42 -24.67
CA HIS A 201 18.82 2.98 -25.55
C HIS A 201 19.49 1.92 -26.44
N SER A 202 19.58 0.67 -25.99
CA SER A 202 20.12 -0.44 -26.76
C SER A 202 19.36 -0.69 -28.07
N TRP A 203 18.04 -0.45 -28.12
CA TRP A 203 17.27 -0.51 -29.36
C TRP A 203 17.85 0.47 -30.39
N VAL A 204 18.04 1.73 -29.98
CA VAL A 204 18.59 2.76 -30.90
C VAL A 204 20.00 2.39 -31.35
N GLN A 205 20.80 1.86 -30.43
CA GLN A 205 22.20 1.49 -30.70
C GLN A 205 22.35 0.25 -31.61
N MET A 206 21.32 -0.55 -31.82
CA MET A 206 21.38 -1.73 -32.75
C MET A 206 21.24 -1.34 -34.21
N PHE A 207 20.89 -0.10 -34.53
CA PHE A 207 20.74 0.38 -35.90
C PHE A 207 21.90 1.30 -36.26
N ASP A 208 22.23 1.41 -37.55
CA ASP A 208 23.31 2.25 -38.05
C ASP A 208 23.04 3.75 -37.81
N THR A 209 21.75 4.13 -37.81
CA THR A 209 21.32 5.51 -37.52
C THR A 209 20.13 5.53 -36.54
N GLU A 210 20.04 6.59 -35.75
CA GLU A 210 18.90 6.84 -34.84
C GLU A 210 17.58 6.95 -35.60
N TYR A 211 17.60 7.53 -36.80
CA TYR A 211 16.40 7.59 -37.64
C TYR A 211 15.87 6.20 -38.06
N GLU A 212 16.75 5.30 -38.46
CA GLU A 212 16.38 3.92 -38.84
C GLU A 212 15.77 3.17 -37.63
N ALA A 213 16.33 3.36 -36.45
CA ALA A 213 15.76 2.79 -35.21
C ALA A 213 14.34 3.30 -34.96
N PHE A 214 14.13 4.60 -35.10
CA PHE A 214 12.81 5.23 -34.88
C PHE A 214 11.81 4.83 -35.96
N LYS A 215 12.24 4.78 -37.23
CA LYS A 215 11.43 4.30 -38.33
C LYS A 215 10.96 2.87 -38.09
N ALA A 216 11.88 1.95 -37.79
CA ALA A 216 11.57 0.56 -37.52
C ALA A 216 10.61 0.41 -36.32
N TYR A 217 10.75 1.22 -35.27
CA TYR A 217 9.85 1.17 -34.14
C TYR A 217 8.43 1.64 -34.51
N CYS A 218 8.30 2.72 -35.25
CA CYS A 218 7.02 3.22 -35.76
C CYS A 218 6.32 2.21 -36.69
N GLU A 219 7.08 1.50 -37.52
CA GLU A 219 6.55 0.45 -38.42
C GLU A 219 6.06 -0.77 -37.65
N ASN A 220 6.78 -1.19 -36.59
CA ASN A 220 6.44 -2.38 -35.81
C ASN A 220 5.33 -2.11 -34.76
N TYR A 221 5.30 -0.90 -34.17
CA TYR A 221 4.40 -0.55 -33.06
C TYR A 221 3.68 0.79 -33.31
N PRO A 222 2.90 0.92 -34.40
CA PRO A 222 2.37 2.21 -34.83
C PRO A 222 1.44 2.87 -33.81
N HIS A 223 0.69 2.09 -33.01
CA HIS A 223 -0.25 2.59 -31.99
C HIS A 223 0.37 2.75 -30.59
N GLN A 224 1.66 2.47 -30.44
CA GLN A 224 2.39 2.55 -29.15
C GLN A 224 3.74 3.27 -29.31
N ALA A 225 3.90 4.03 -30.39
CA ALA A 225 5.18 4.64 -30.72
C ALA A 225 5.53 5.78 -29.77
N THR A 226 6.34 5.46 -28.76
CA THR A 226 7.01 6.44 -27.89
C THR A 226 8.53 6.29 -28.08
N LEU A 227 9.15 7.29 -28.71
CA LEU A 227 10.55 7.25 -29.14
C LEU A 227 11.47 7.84 -28.09
N LEU A 228 12.52 7.11 -27.72
CA LEU A 228 13.53 7.54 -26.73
C LEU A 228 14.58 8.42 -27.42
N VAL A 229 14.49 9.74 -27.20
CA VAL A 229 15.18 10.75 -28.04
C VAL A 229 16.51 11.25 -27.46
N ASP A 230 16.96 10.71 -26.35
CA ASP A 230 18.17 11.18 -25.64
C ASP A 230 19.33 10.16 -25.65
N THR A 231 19.33 9.25 -26.65
CA THR A 231 20.45 8.29 -26.80
C THR A 231 21.76 8.98 -27.14
N TYR A 232 21.73 10.00 -28.01
CA TYR A 232 22.95 10.75 -28.46
C TYR A 232 22.80 12.25 -28.14
N ASN A 233 21.99 12.97 -28.90
CA ASN A 233 21.76 14.38 -28.68
C ASN A 233 20.28 14.74 -28.85
N THR A 234 19.63 14.98 -27.77
CA THR A 234 18.18 15.20 -27.70
C THR A 234 17.69 16.25 -28.68
N LEU A 235 18.31 17.45 -28.71
CA LEU A 235 17.81 18.59 -29.49
C LEU A 235 18.31 18.61 -30.93
N LYS A 236 19.53 18.09 -31.19
CA LYS A 236 20.15 18.15 -32.54
C LYS A 236 19.89 16.93 -33.38
N SER A 237 19.58 15.79 -32.76
CA SER A 237 19.41 14.50 -33.40
C SER A 237 18.08 13.82 -33.02
N GLY A 238 17.86 13.53 -31.75
CA GLY A 238 16.73 12.71 -31.30
C GLY A 238 15.37 13.28 -31.69
N ILE A 239 15.05 14.50 -31.28
CA ILE A 239 13.76 15.15 -31.59
C ILE A 239 13.59 15.34 -33.11
N PRO A 240 14.56 15.86 -33.88
CA PRO A 240 14.47 15.97 -35.34
C PRO A 240 14.18 14.61 -36.02
N ASN A 241 14.89 13.54 -35.63
CA ASN A 241 14.66 12.20 -36.19
C ASN A 241 13.30 11.62 -35.79
N ALA A 242 12.83 11.86 -34.55
CA ALA A 242 11.50 11.45 -34.11
C ALA A 242 10.39 12.18 -34.92
N ILE A 243 10.50 13.49 -35.10
CA ILE A 243 9.58 14.30 -35.93
C ILE A 243 9.53 13.74 -37.35
N ARG A 244 10.71 13.43 -37.92
CA ARG A 244 10.81 12.85 -39.26
C ARG A 244 10.09 11.50 -39.33
N ALA A 245 10.35 10.59 -38.38
CA ALA A 245 9.72 9.28 -38.35
C ALA A 245 8.20 9.36 -38.20
N PHE A 246 7.66 10.23 -37.31
CA PHE A 246 6.24 10.44 -37.17
C PHE A 246 5.59 10.95 -38.45
N LYS A 247 6.21 11.92 -39.12
CA LYS A 247 5.68 12.50 -40.39
C LYS A 247 5.73 11.53 -41.56
N GLU A 248 6.79 10.75 -41.68
CA GLU A 248 6.96 9.84 -42.81
C GLU A 248 6.21 8.52 -42.63
N ILE A 249 6.01 8.04 -41.38
CA ILE A 249 5.48 6.68 -41.12
C ILE A 249 4.07 6.71 -40.52
N LEU A 250 3.82 7.51 -39.46
CA LEU A 250 2.58 7.43 -38.69
C LEU A 250 1.48 8.34 -39.23
N LEU A 251 1.79 9.60 -39.53
CA LEU A 251 0.79 10.56 -40.03
C LEU A 251 0.14 10.13 -41.36
N PRO A 252 0.86 9.53 -42.35
CA PRO A 252 0.24 9.02 -43.55
C PRO A 252 -0.76 7.89 -43.33
N GLN A 253 -0.65 7.19 -42.15
CA GLN A 253 -1.59 6.14 -41.73
C GLN A 253 -2.74 6.69 -40.87
N GLY A 254 -2.83 8.02 -40.67
CA GLY A 254 -3.83 8.64 -39.80
C GLY A 254 -3.60 8.46 -38.30
N ILE A 255 -2.40 8.00 -37.90
CA ILE A 255 -2.06 7.76 -36.49
C ILE A 255 -1.50 9.04 -35.88
N THR A 256 -2.14 9.50 -34.79
CA THR A 256 -1.81 10.76 -34.08
C THR A 256 -1.47 10.55 -32.60
N ASP A 257 -1.66 9.34 -32.05
CA ASP A 257 -1.30 9.00 -30.67
C ASP A 257 0.12 8.41 -30.64
N PHE A 258 1.09 9.27 -30.47
CA PHE A 258 2.50 8.95 -30.36
C PHE A 258 3.19 9.89 -29.40
N GLY A 259 4.42 9.56 -28.99
CA GLY A 259 5.16 10.35 -28.02
C GLY A 259 6.66 10.28 -28.16
N ILE A 260 7.33 11.15 -27.44
CA ILE A 260 8.78 11.08 -27.21
C ILE A 260 9.02 10.82 -25.72
N ARG A 261 10.16 10.19 -25.40
CA ARG A 261 10.61 9.98 -24.02
C ARG A 261 11.98 10.60 -23.80
N LEU A 262 12.11 11.27 -22.65
CA LEU A 262 13.34 11.87 -22.12
C LEU A 262 13.69 11.15 -20.81
N ASP A 263 14.90 10.59 -20.74
CA ASP A 263 15.38 9.80 -19.60
C ASP A 263 16.61 10.44 -18.93
N SER A 264 17.12 11.56 -19.46
CA SER A 264 18.34 12.22 -19.00
C SER A 264 18.34 13.74 -19.26
N GLY A 265 19.31 14.42 -18.65
CA GLY A 265 19.52 15.87 -18.79
C GLY A 265 18.58 16.69 -17.90
N ASP A 266 18.56 18.03 -18.12
CA ASP A 266 17.64 18.92 -17.44
C ASP A 266 16.23 18.79 -18.04
N ILE A 267 15.36 18.11 -17.33
CA ILE A 267 14.01 17.76 -17.79
C ILE A 267 13.17 19.01 -18.04
N ALA A 268 13.23 20.02 -17.16
CA ALA A 268 12.44 21.24 -17.33
C ALA A 268 12.84 22.01 -18.59
N TYR A 269 14.14 22.13 -18.82
CA TYR A 269 14.67 22.79 -20.03
C TYR A 269 14.34 21.99 -21.30
N LEU A 270 14.65 20.69 -21.28
CA LEU A 270 14.49 19.82 -22.47
C LEU A 270 13.05 19.68 -22.90
N THR A 271 12.10 19.48 -21.95
CA THR A 271 10.68 19.35 -22.29
C THR A 271 10.10 20.63 -22.90
N LYS A 272 10.48 21.82 -22.40
CA LYS A 272 10.07 23.09 -22.99
C LYS A 272 10.62 23.28 -24.42
N LYS A 273 11.88 22.86 -24.67
CA LYS A 273 12.46 22.91 -26.02
C LYS A 273 11.83 21.88 -26.94
N ALA A 274 11.62 20.65 -26.45
CA ALA A 274 10.93 19.58 -27.17
C ALA A 274 9.53 20.03 -27.62
N ARG A 275 8.73 20.56 -26.72
CA ARG A 275 7.37 21.04 -27.03
C ARG A 275 7.39 22.10 -28.15
N LYS A 276 8.30 23.08 -28.07
CA LYS A 276 8.43 24.09 -29.13
C LYS A 276 8.79 23.50 -30.50
N MET A 277 9.69 22.51 -30.51
CA MET A 277 10.10 21.85 -31.78
C MET A 277 8.96 21.01 -32.36
N LEU A 278 8.24 20.26 -31.50
CA LEU A 278 7.09 19.48 -31.91
C LEU A 278 5.95 20.36 -32.43
N ASP A 279 5.63 21.44 -31.75
CA ASP A 279 4.60 22.41 -32.17
C ASP A 279 4.95 23.08 -33.50
N ALA A 280 6.20 23.51 -33.68
CA ALA A 280 6.69 24.07 -34.95
C ALA A 280 6.61 23.07 -36.10
N ALA A 281 6.68 21.76 -35.79
CA ALA A 281 6.53 20.69 -36.77
C ALA A 281 5.07 20.30 -37.04
N GLY A 282 4.07 20.90 -36.34
CA GLY A 282 2.66 20.58 -36.46
C GLY A 282 2.24 19.34 -35.64
N LEU A 283 3.00 18.95 -34.60
CA LEU A 283 2.79 17.74 -33.79
C LEU A 283 2.35 18.11 -32.35
N GLN A 284 1.32 18.93 -32.21
CA GLN A 284 0.82 19.41 -30.91
C GLN A 284 0.28 18.25 -30.04
N SER A 285 -0.25 17.18 -30.65
CA SER A 285 -0.76 15.99 -29.96
C SER A 285 0.34 15.04 -29.44
N CYS A 286 1.59 15.20 -29.89
CA CYS A 286 2.70 14.35 -29.49
C CYS A 286 2.93 14.46 -27.97
N LYS A 287 2.82 13.34 -27.26
CA LYS A 287 3.02 13.28 -25.80
C LYS A 287 4.51 13.35 -25.45
N ILE A 288 4.82 13.98 -24.32
CA ILE A 288 6.16 14.03 -23.76
C ILE A 288 6.16 13.19 -22.48
N VAL A 289 6.87 12.07 -22.53
CA VAL A 289 7.09 11.16 -21.42
C VAL A 289 8.44 11.47 -20.78
N VAL A 290 8.50 11.51 -19.45
CA VAL A 290 9.77 11.70 -18.73
C VAL A 290 9.98 10.58 -17.72
N SER A 291 11.24 10.22 -17.51
CA SER A 291 11.66 9.21 -16.56
C SER A 291 13.02 9.55 -15.96
N ASN A 292 13.51 8.70 -15.05
CA ASN A 292 14.77 8.83 -14.32
C ASN A 292 14.68 9.65 -13.03
N SER A 293 14.94 8.97 -11.92
CA SER A 293 15.14 9.52 -10.56
C SER A 293 13.99 10.43 -10.05
N LEU A 294 12.78 10.24 -10.57
CA LEU A 294 11.60 11.02 -10.20
C LEU A 294 11.04 10.56 -8.85
N ASP A 295 10.63 11.54 -8.05
CA ASP A 295 9.79 11.40 -6.86
C ASP A 295 8.79 12.57 -6.77
N GLU A 296 7.94 12.58 -5.74
CA GLU A 296 6.93 13.62 -5.56
C GLU A 296 7.51 15.04 -5.47
N TYR A 297 8.68 15.22 -4.87
CA TYR A 297 9.31 16.53 -4.71
C TYR A 297 9.86 17.04 -6.04
N LEU A 298 10.61 16.22 -6.75
CA LEU A 298 11.14 16.61 -8.07
C LEU A 298 10.00 16.84 -9.06
N ILE A 299 8.94 16.04 -9.02
CA ILE A 299 7.77 16.25 -9.88
C ILE A 299 7.12 17.62 -9.58
N GLN A 300 6.92 17.99 -8.31
CA GLN A 300 6.40 19.31 -7.94
C GLN A 300 7.29 20.46 -8.45
N ASP A 301 8.61 20.32 -8.33
CA ASP A 301 9.56 21.31 -8.84
C ASP A 301 9.46 21.45 -10.36
N LEU A 302 9.40 20.34 -11.08
CA LEU A 302 9.22 20.34 -12.54
C LEU A 302 7.91 21.03 -12.95
N MET A 303 6.82 20.75 -12.22
CA MET A 303 5.52 21.39 -12.44
C MET A 303 5.56 22.89 -12.17
N THR A 304 6.18 23.32 -11.06
CA THR A 304 6.37 24.73 -10.71
C THR A 304 7.20 25.47 -11.76
N GLN A 305 8.17 24.79 -12.37
CA GLN A 305 8.95 25.33 -13.47
C GLN A 305 8.22 25.29 -14.82
N HIS A 306 6.96 24.86 -14.87
CA HIS A 306 6.16 24.74 -16.09
C HIS A 306 6.79 23.81 -17.14
N ALA A 307 7.39 22.68 -16.69
CA ALA A 307 7.86 21.65 -17.58
C ALA A 307 6.69 21.06 -18.40
N GLN A 308 6.94 20.80 -19.67
CA GLN A 308 5.91 20.33 -20.61
C GLN A 308 5.91 18.80 -20.62
N ILE A 309 5.18 18.20 -19.71
CA ILE A 309 5.17 16.76 -19.45
C ILE A 309 3.74 16.25 -19.47
N ASP A 310 3.49 15.14 -20.14
CA ASP A 310 2.20 14.46 -20.21
C ASP A 310 2.18 13.18 -19.37
N VAL A 311 3.32 12.48 -19.28
CA VAL A 311 3.44 11.19 -18.59
C VAL A 311 4.74 11.11 -17.79
N PHE A 312 4.66 10.63 -16.58
CA PHE A 312 5.80 10.33 -15.70
C PHE A 312 6.02 8.82 -15.59
N GLY A 313 7.21 8.34 -15.99
CA GLY A 313 7.67 6.97 -15.73
C GLY A 313 8.52 6.94 -14.46
N VAL A 314 7.97 6.50 -13.33
CA VAL A 314 8.64 6.54 -12.03
C VAL A 314 9.09 5.15 -11.62
N GLY A 315 10.38 4.99 -11.35
CA GLY A 315 10.97 3.68 -11.07
C GLY A 315 11.48 3.54 -9.64
N GLU A 316 12.82 3.62 -9.49
CA GLU A 316 13.54 3.30 -8.25
C GLU A 316 12.93 3.93 -7.00
N ARG A 317 12.71 5.25 -6.99
CA ARG A 317 12.27 5.96 -5.79
C ARG A 317 10.87 5.60 -5.34
N MET A 318 10.02 5.11 -6.25
CA MET A 318 8.69 4.59 -5.93
C MET A 318 8.78 3.17 -5.39
N ILE A 319 9.35 2.23 -6.17
CA ILE A 319 9.30 0.80 -5.86
C ILE A 319 10.12 0.41 -4.62
N THR A 320 11.09 1.24 -4.23
CA THR A 320 11.89 1.05 -3.01
C THR A 320 11.42 1.95 -1.86
N ALA A 321 10.45 2.83 -2.09
CA ALA A 321 10.08 3.91 -1.16
C ALA A 321 11.33 4.59 -0.56
N LYS A 322 12.26 4.99 -1.43
CA LYS A 322 13.66 5.33 -1.10
C LYS A 322 13.84 6.31 0.06
N SER A 323 12.94 7.26 0.22
CA SER A 323 12.99 8.29 1.28
C SER A 323 12.66 7.73 2.66
N THR A 324 11.67 6.82 2.75
CA THR A 324 11.27 6.14 3.98
C THR A 324 10.95 4.67 3.64
N PRO A 325 11.96 3.77 3.69
CA PRO A 325 11.83 2.42 3.14
C PRO A 325 11.12 1.41 4.06
N VAL A 326 10.57 1.86 5.18
CA VAL A 326 9.92 1.02 6.19
C VAL A 326 8.56 1.60 6.57
N PHE A 327 7.50 0.80 6.47
CA PHE A 327 6.15 1.18 6.93
C PHE A 327 6.02 1.15 8.45
N GLY A 328 6.70 0.20 9.11
CA GLY A 328 6.75 0.09 10.56
C GLY A 328 5.48 -0.44 11.21
N GLY A 329 4.70 -1.24 10.50
CA GLY A 329 3.56 -1.96 11.05
C GLY A 329 4.00 -2.96 12.13
N VAL A 330 3.13 -3.17 13.11
CA VAL A 330 3.36 -4.05 14.25
C VAL A 330 2.15 -4.94 14.49
N TYR A 331 2.40 -6.12 15.08
CA TYR A 331 1.42 -7.13 15.47
C TYR A 331 1.45 -7.27 16.99
N LYS A 332 0.36 -6.94 17.70
CA LYS A 332 0.41 -6.86 19.17
C LYS A 332 -0.80 -7.47 19.85
N LEU A 333 -0.55 -8.32 20.86
CA LEU A 333 -1.57 -8.86 21.74
C LEU A 333 -2.27 -7.71 22.48
N VAL A 334 -3.60 -7.65 22.37
CA VAL A 334 -4.45 -6.60 22.95
C VAL A 334 -5.50 -7.13 23.92
N ALA A 335 -5.85 -8.42 23.83
CA ALA A 335 -6.77 -9.05 24.78
C ALA A 335 -6.64 -10.58 24.77
N ILE A 336 -7.17 -11.21 25.82
CA ILE A 336 -7.37 -12.66 25.97
C ILE A 336 -8.82 -12.90 26.35
N GLU A 337 -9.49 -13.85 25.70
CA GLU A 337 -10.83 -14.28 26.06
C GLU A 337 -10.77 -15.30 27.20
N GLN A 338 -11.53 -15.06 28.25
CA GLN A 338 -11.63 -15.96 29.38
C GLN A 338 -12.69 -17.05 29.09
N PRO A 339 -12.68 -18.19 29.81
CA PRO A 339 -13.66 -19.28 29.59
C PRO A 339 -15.13 -18.88 29.76
N ASP A 340 -15.42 -17.81 30.51
CA ASP A 340 -16.76 -17.26 30.70
C ASP A 340 -17.17 -16.27 29.58
N GLY A 341 -16.30 -16.08 28.56
CA GLY A 341 -16.54 -15.16 27.46
C GLY A 341 -16.13 -13.70 27.74
N THR A 342 -15.65 -13.41 28.94
CA THR A 342 -15.11 -12.08 29.27
C THR A 342 -13.83 -11.81 28.50
N ILE A 343 -13.68 -10.60 27.97
CA ILE A 343 -12.46 -10.16 27.25
C ILE A 343 -11.56 -9.42 28.23
N GLU A 344 -10.46 -10.04 28.61
CA GLU A 344 -9.43 -9.46 29.47
C GLU A 344 -8.48 -8.62 28.64
N PRO A 345 -8.42 -7.29 28.81
CA PRO A 345 -7.54 -6.42 28.03
C PRO A 345 -6.07 -6.64 28.41
N LYS A 346 -5.19 -6.58 27.42
CA LYS A 346 -3.74 -6.65 27.58
C LYS A 346 -3.10 -5.37 27.00
N ILE A 347 -2.07 -4.88 27.66
CA ILE A 347 -1.36 -3.67 27.26
C ILE A 347 0.16 -3.90 27.35
N LYS A 348 0.88 -3.44 26.34
CA LYS A 348 2.33 -3.28 26.42
C LYS A 348 2.66 -1.86 26.89
N ILE A 349 3.33 -1.74 28.01
CA ILE A 349 3.86 -0.47 28.53
C ILE A 349 5.31 -0.33 28.09
N SER A 350 5.69 0.86 27.69
CA SER A 350 7.04 1.20 27.23
C SER A 350 7.42 2.57 27.76
N GLU A 351 8.70 2.78 28.02
CA GLU A 351 9.24 4.11 28.33
C GLU A 351 8.96 5.14 27.23
N ASN A 352 8.90 4.67 25.96
CA ASN A 352 8.43 5.49 24.86
C ASN A 352 6.89 5.43 24.77
N ILE A 353 6.25 6.55 25.09
CA ILE A 353 4.79 6.70 25.13
C ILE A 353 4.15 6.30 23.79
N THR A 354 4.79 6.58 22.65
CA THR A 354 4.27 6.22 21.31
C THR A 354 4.23 4.71 21.07
N LYS A 355 4.90 3.91 21.91
CA LYS A 355 4.89 2.44 21.84
C LYS A 355 3.86 1.78 22.75
N ILE A 356 3.09 2.56 23.51
CA ILE A 356 2.01 2.05 24.36
C ILE A 356 0.83 1.70 23.48
N THR A 357 0.34 0.46 23.57
CA THR A 357 -0.74 -0.05 22.71
C THR A 357 -2.12 0.40 23.23
N ASN A 358 -3.11 0.42 22.34
CA ASN A 358 -4.53 0.53 22.72
C ASN A 358 -5.04 -0.88 23.02
N PRO A 359 -5.46 -1.18 24.28
CA PRO A 359 -5.86 -2.52 24.70
C PRO A 359 -7.27 -2.87 24.23
N HIS A 360 -7.68 -4.12 24.50
CA HIS A 360 -9.01 -4.65 24.29
C HIS A 360 -9.38 -4.98 22.83
N PHE A 361 -10.47 -5.70 22.60
CA PHE A 361 -11.09 -5.87 21.29
C PHE A 361 -11.87 -4.62 20.91
N LYS A 362 -11.58 -4.06 19.74
CA LYS A 362 -12.01 -2.72 19.33
C LYS A 362 -12.67 -2.70 17.96
N LYS A 363 -13.47 -1.67 17.75
CA LYS A 363 -13.96 -1.19 16.45
C LYS A 363 -13.31 0.14 16.13
N VAL A 364 -13.27 0.48 14.86
CA VAL A 364 -12.84 1.79 14.37
C VAL A 364 -14.02 2.41 13.63
N TYR A 365 -14.49 3.54 14.10
CA TYR A 365 -15.57 4.31 13.49
C TYR A 365 -15.03 5.56 12.86
N ARG A 366 -15.27 5.75 11.54
CA ARG A 366 -14.98 7.00 10.82
C ARG A 366 -16.22 7.85 10.70
N PHE A 367 -16.12 9.10 11.14
CA PHE A 367 -17.17 10.09 11.04
C PHE A 367 -17.04 10.91 9.76
N TYR A 368 -18.15 11.18 9.11
CA TYR A 368 -18.22 11.99 7.90
C TYR A 368 -19.24 13.12 8.10
N ASP A 369 -18.86 14.32 7.75
CA ASP A 369 -19.76 15.47 7.71
C ASP A 369 -20.81 15.29 6.61
N LYS A 370 -22.10 15.44 6.93
CA LYS A 370 -23.19 15.19 5.96
C LYS A 370 -23.29 16.24 4.86
N GLU A 371 -22.81 17.47 5.10
CA GLU A 371 -22.90 18.55 4.10
C GLU A 371 -21.78 18.44 3.07
N THR A 372 -20.57 18.17 3.54
CA THR A 372 -19.38 18.13 2.68
C THR A 372 -18.99 16.73 2.23
N GLY A 373 -19.48 15.70 2.91
CA GLY A 373 -19.05 14.31 2.74
C GLY A 373 -17.63 14.01 3.26
N LYS A 374 -16.96 15.00 3.84
CA LYS A 374 -15.55 14.85 4.28
C LYS A 374 -15.43 14.09 5.58
N ALA A 375 -14.37 13.27 5.69
CA ALA A 375 -14.03 12.57 6.92
C ALA A 375 -13.59 13.58 8.00
N ILE A 376 -14.17 13.46 9.19
CA ILE A 376 -13.94 14.39 10.31
C ILE A 376 -12.86 13.86 11.24
N ALA A 377 -13.00 12.60 11.67
CA ALA A 377 -12.16 11.92 12.64
C ALA A 377 -12.42 10.41 12.60
N ASP A 378 -11.52 9.64 13.19
CA ASP A 378 -11.73 8.24 13.54
C ASP A 378 -11.77 8.10 15.06
N GLU A 379 -12.62 7.21 15.56
CA GLU A 379 -12.71 6.88 16.98
C GLU A 379 -12.58 5.38 17.18
N LEU A 380 -11.67 4.98 18.06
CA LEU A 380 -11.55 3.61 18.52
C LEU A 380 -12.51 3.39 19.69
N CYS A 381 -13.43 2.46 19.55
CA CYS A 381 -14.42 2.10 20.56
C CYS A 381 -14.23 0.66 21.01
N LEU A 382 -14.70 0.29 22.21
CA LEU A 382 -14.82 -1.11 22.57
C LEU A 382 -15.78 -1.83 21.57
N HIS A 383 -15.54 -3.10 21.34
CA HIS A 383 -16.29 -3.89 20.34
C HIS A 383 -17.81 -3.92 20.55
N ASN A 384 -18.28 -3.71 21.78
CA ASN A 384 -19.69 -3.69 22.16
C ASN A 384 -20.31 -2.29 22.15
N GLU A 385 -19.53 -1.24 21.89
CA GLU A 385 -20.05 0.12 21.72
C GLU A 385 -20.66 0.30 20.33
N THR A 386 -21.68 1.14 20.27
CA THR A 386 -22.34 1.58 19.03
C THR A 386 -22.56 3.08 19.09
N ILE A 387 -22.42 3.73 17.93
CA ILE A 387 -22.59 5.18 17.81
C ILE A 387 -23.95 5.47 17.19
N ASP A 388 -24.78 6.26 17.90
CA ASP A 388 -26.06 6.74 17.39
C ASP A 388 -25.86 8.05 16.61
N ALA A 389 -25.83 7.96 15.29
CA ALA A 389 -25.65 9.12 14.42
C ALA A 389 -26.83 10.12 14.41
N SER A 390 -27.90 9.85 15.17
CA SER A 390 -28.99 10.79 15.36
C SER A 390 -28.77 11.79 16.50
N GLN A 391 -27.75 11.54 17.34
CA GLN A 391 -27.39 12.36 18.48
C GLN A 391 -26.06 13.07 18.26
N PRO A 392 -25.81 14.25 18.87
CA PRO A 392 -24.48 14.81 18.94
C PRO A 392 -23.48 13.85 19.58
N HIS A 393 -22.28 13.78 19.07
CA HIS A 393 -21.21 12.91 19.58
C HIS A 393 -19.96 13.74 19.92
N THR A 394 -19.39 13.54 21.10
CA THR A 394 -18.20 14.25 21.53
C THR A 394 -16.97 13.36 21.45
N ILE A 395 -16.01 13.73 20.65
CA ILE A 395 -14.68 13.14 20.60
C ILE A 395 -13.66 13.98 21.37
N PHE A 396 -12.55 13.36 21.79
CA PHE A 396 -11.50 14.05 22.52
C PHE A 396 -10.12 13.44 22.27
N ASP A 397 -9.09 14.26 22.26
CA ASP A 397 -7.70 13.82 22.13
C ASP A 397 -7.31 12.94 23.34
N PRO A 398 -6.92 11.68 23.15
CA PRO A 398 -6.64 10.75 24.25
C PRO A 398 -5.42 11.12 25.11
N ILE A 399 -4.57 12.04 24.64
CA ILE A 399 -3.40 12.57 25.37
C ILE A 399 -3.72 13.93 25.95
N ALA A 400 -4.22 14.85 25.14
CA ALA A 400 -4.60 16.21 25.53
C ALA A 400 -6.10 16.30 25.77
N THR A 401 -6.59 15.63 26.80
CA THR A 401 -8.03 15.36 27.06
C THR A 401 -8.92 16.61 27.20
N TRP A 402 -8.33 17.79 27.36
CA TRP A 402 -9.06 19.09 27.31
C TRP A 402 -9.44 19.51 25.89
N LYS A 403 -8.82 18.94 24.86
CA LYS A 403 -9.21 19.17 23.46
C LYS A 403 -10.37 18.26 23.12
N THR A 404 -11.54 18.84 23.05
CA THR A 404 -12.79 18.15 22.73
C THR A 404 -13.43 18.77 21.50
N LYS A 405 -14.19 17.96 20.76
CA LYS A 405 -15.01 18.41 19.64
C LYS A 405 -16.37 17.72 19.68
N GLU A 406 -17.43 18.52 19.69
CA GLU A 406 -18.78 18.01 19.46
C GLU A 406 -19.04 17.90 17.96
N ILE A 407 -19.43 16.71 17.51
CA ILE A 407 -19.78 16.41 16.12
C ILE A 407 -21.30 16.32 16.03
N THR A 408 -21.87 17.14 15.15
CA THR A 408 -23.27 17.16 14.81
C THR A 408 -23.45 16.98 13.31
N ASN A 409 -24.63 16.56 12.85
CA ASN A 409 -24.95 16.40 11.42
C ASN A 409 -23.92 15.53 10.67
N TYR A 410 -23.68 14.32 11.15
CA TYR A 410 -22.68 13.39 10.61
C TYR A 410 -23.29 12.05 10.21
N THR A 411 -22.56 11.29 9.41
CA THR A 411 -22.69 9.85 9.24
C THR A 411 -21.49 9.13 9.82
N VAL A 412 -21.64 7.87 10.16
CA VAL A 412 -20.55 7.05 10.72
C VAL A 412 -20.46 5.73 9.99
N ARG A 413 -19.23 5.23 9.79
CA ARG A 413 -18.95 3.93 9.19
C ARG A 413 -17.94 3.17 10.02
N GLU A 414 -18.22 1.91 10.33
CA GLU A 414 -17.24 0.97 10.86
C GLU A 414 -16.24 0.60 9.77
N LEU A 415 -14.93 0.72 10.04
CA LEU A 415 -13.90 0.50 9.03
C LEU A 415 -13.45 -0.96 8.94
N LEU A 416 -13.42 -1.68 10.07
CA LEU A 416 -13.03 -3.08 10.12
C LEU A 416 -14.20 -3.97 9.68
N VAL A 417 -14.06 -4.60 8.52
CA VAL A 417 -15.06 -5.55 8.00
C VAL A 417 -14.62 -7.00 8.27
N PRO A 418 -15.57 -7.95 8.43
CA PRO A 418 -15.23 -9.35 8.63
C PRO A 418 -14.58 -9.96 7.37
N ILE A 419 -13.41 -10.57 7.53
CA ILE A 419 -12.66 -11.26 6.47
C ILE A 419 -12.77 -12.77 6.63
N PHE A 420 -12.46 -13.28 7.83
CA PHE A 420 -12.70 -14.68 8.20
C PHE A 420 -13.64 -14.74 9.39
N LYS A 421 -14.50 -15.77 9.41
CA LYS A 421 -15.37 -16.08 10.52
C LYS A 421 -15.34 -17.59 10.78
N ASN A 422 -14.90 -17.99 11.97
CA ASN A 422 -14.69 -19.39 12.34
C ASN A 422 -13.84 -20.14 11.29
N GLY A 423 -12.74 -19.55 10.85
CA GLY A 423 -11.82 -20.13 9.85
C GLY A 423 -12.30 -20.06 8.40
N VAL A 424 -13.52 -19.61 8.14
CA VAL A 424 -14.09 -19.51 6.79
C VAL A 424 -13.97 -18.09 6.28
N CYS A 425 -13.40 -17.89 5.08
CA CYS A 425 -13.38 -16.60 4.42
C CYS A 425 -14.79 -16.20 4.02
N VAL A 426 -15.24 -15.05 4.55
CA VAL A 426 -16.57 -14.46 4.31
C VAL A 426 -16.49 -13.17 3.49
N TYR A 427 -15.28 -12.71 3.16
CA TYR A 427 -15.04 -11.49 2.40
C TYR A 427 -15.05 -11.80 0.90
N GLU A 428 -15.86 -11.06 0.17
CA GLU A 428 -15.83 -11.06 -1.30
C GLU A 428 -14.77 -10.08 -1.77
N GLN A 429 -13.71 -10.62 -2.36
CA GLN A 429 -12.56 -9.83 -2.81
C GLN A 429 -12.95 -8.98 -4.04
N PRO A 430 -12.88 -7.63 -3.98
CA PRO A 430 -13.08 -6.80 -5.15
C PRO A 430 -11.97 -6.98 -6.18
N SER A 431 -12.26 -6.69 -7.44
CA SER A 431 -11.22 -6.60 -8.46
C SER A 431 -10.22 -5.47 -8.15
N LEU A 432 -9.00 -5.58 -8.65
CA LEU A 432 -7.97 -4.56 -8.39
C LEU A 432 -8.38 -3.18 -8.95
N ALA A 433 -9.14 -3.15 -10.05
CA ALA A 433 -9.68 -1.91 -10.61
C ALA A 433 -10.70 -1.24 -9.67
N GLU A 434 -11.58 -2.05 -9.03
CA GLU A 434 -12.53 -1.56 -8.02
C GLU A 434 -11.79 -1.04 -6.78
N ILE A 435 -10.73 -1.73 -6.33
CA ILE A 435 -9.89 -1.28 -5.22
C ILE A 435 -9.23 0.07 -5.54
N CYS A 436 -8.68 0.23 -6.75
CA CYS A 436 -8.08 1.49 -7.21
C CYS A 436 -9.10 2.63 -7.23
N GLN A 437 -10.29 2.39 -7.76
CA GLN A 437 -11.38 3.37 -7.79
C GLN A 437 -11.84 3.74 -6.37
N TYR A 438 -12.03 2.73 -5.51
CA TYR A 438 -12.35 2.94 -4.10
C TYR A 438 -11.29 3.78 -3.39
N CYS A 439 -10.01 3.49 -3.58
CA CYS A 439 -8.91 4.27 -3.01
C CYS A 439 -9.01 5.74 -3.40
N LYS A 440 -9.21 6.03 -4.69
CA LYS A 440 -9.39 7.38 -5.20
C LYS A 440 -10.56 8.11 -4.53
N GLU A 441 -11.69 7.44 -4.41
CA GLU A 441 -12.90 7.97 -3.76
C GLU A 441 -12.66 8.24 -2.28
N GLN A 442 -12.05 7.30 -1.54
CA GLN A 442 -11.78 7.47 -0.11
C GLN A 442 -10.80 8.62 0.17
N ILE A 443 -9.77 8.77 -0.66
CA ILE A 443 -8.82 9.91 -0.53
C ILE A 443 -9.52 11.23 -0.84
N ALA A 444 -10.47 11.26 -1.78
CA ALA A 444 -11.25 12.46 -2.08
C ALA A 444 -12.09 12.93 -0.89
N LEU A 445 -12.47 12.03 0.03
CA LEU A 445 -13.19 12.38 1.26
C LEU A 445 -12.30 13.02 2.34
N LEU A 446 -10.98 12.94 2.24
CA LEU A 446 -10.08 13.63 3.17
C LEU A 446 -10.04 15.13 2.88
N TRP A 447 -9.81 15.93 3.92
CA TRP A 447 -9.55 17.36 3.82
C TRP A 447 -8.26 17.63 3.05
N ASP A 448 -8.18 18.74 2.34
CA ASP A 448 -7.00 19.10 1.54
C ASP A 448 -5.77 19.35 2.42
N GLU A 449 -5.99 19.85 3.64
CA GLU A 449 -4.95 20.07 4.65
C GLU A 449 -4.27 18.77 5.09
N VAL A 450 -4.99 17.66 5.16
CA VAL A 450 -4.44 16.32 5.46
C VAL A 450 -3.61 15.78 4.28
N LYS A 451 -3.93 16.22 3.07
CA LYS A 451 -3.27 15.77 1.83
C LYS A 451 -2.00 16.55 1.48
N ARG A 452 -1.61 17.61 2.22
CA ARG A 452 -0.39 18.37 1.95
C ARG A 452 0.86 17.47 2.00
N PHE A 453 1.85 17.81 1.17
CA PHE A 453 3.14 17.09 1.15
C PHE A 453 4.02 17.47 2.32
N GLU A 454 4.02 18.75 2.67
CA GLU A 454 4.78 19.32 3.76
C GLU A 454 3.84 19.77 4.88
N ASN A 455 4.17 19.40 6.12
CA ASN A 455 3.42 19.76 7.30
C ASN A 455 1.90 19.56 7.16
N PRO A 456 1.44 18.32 6.82
CA PRO A 456 0.01 18.06 6.71
C PRO A 456 -0.68 18.27 8.05
N HIS A 457 -1.96 18.62 8.01
CA HIS A 457 -2.76 18.64 9.23
C HIS A 457 -2.89 17.21 9.80
N THR A 458 -2.69 17.07 11.09
CA THR A 458 -2.87 15.79 11.78
C THR A 458 -4.34 15.42 11.81
N TYR A 459 -4.68 14.27 11.24
CA TYR A 459 -6.01 13.70 11.31
C TYR A 459 -6.28 13.17 12.72
N TYR A 460 -7.50 13.35 13.22
CA TYR A 460 -7.87 12.96 14.56
C TYR A 460 -8.19 11.46 14.62
N VAL A 461 -7.46 10.74 15.48
CA VAL A 461 -7.72 9.34 15.85
C VAL A 461 -7.88 9.30 17.36
N ASP A 462 -9.12 9.29 17.80
CA ASP A 462 -9.49 9.43 19.20
C ASP A 462 -9.91 8.10 19.82
N LEU A 463 -10.13 8.06 21.11
CA LEU A 463 -10.64 6.91 21.84
C LEU A 463 -12.00 7.24 22.44
N SER A 464 -12.92 6.27 22.44
CA SER A 464 -14.13 6.40 23.25
C SER A 464 -13.78 6.53 24.74
N GLN A 465 -14.64 7.16 25.50
CA GLN A 465 -14.44 7.32 26.95
C GLN A 465 -14.19 5.96 27.62
N ALA A 466 -14.99 4.95 27.29
CA ALA A 466 -14.86 3.61 27.86
C ALA A 466 -13.51 2.94 27.53
N LEU A 467 -13.05 3.02 26.28
CA LEU A 467 -11.75 2.48 25.90
C LEU A 467 -10.58 3.26 26.55
N TRP A 468 -10.70 4.58 26.65
CA TRP A 468 -9.71 5.42 27.32
C TRP A 468 -9.59 5.06 28.80
N GLU A 469 -10.70 4.87 29.53
CA GLU A 469 -10.74 4.45 30.93
C GLU A 469 -10.06 3.09 31.13
N VAL A 470 -10.39 2.09 30.30
CA VAL A 470 -9.73 0.77 30.32
C VAL A 470 -8.21 0.93 30.16
N LYS A 471 -7.76 1.76 29.24
CA LYS A 471 -6.33 2.02 29.02
C LYS A 471 -5.70 2.69 30.25
N GLN A 472 -6.33 3.70 30.85
CA GLN A 472 -5.81 4.39 32.02
C GLN A 472 -5.71 3.47 33.25
N ASP A 473 -6.69 2.60 33.45
CA ASP A 473 -6.68 1.67 34.57
C ASP A 473 -5.56 0.61 34.44
N LEU A 474 -5.34 0.11 33.23
CA LEU A 474 -4.21 -0.78 32.97
C LEU A 474 -2.84 -0.08 33.17
N LEU A 475 -2.72 1.18 32.79
CA LEU A 475 -1.53 1.97 33.04
C LEU A 475 -1.29 2.21 34.52
N LYS A 476 -2.34 2.44 35.32
CA LYS A 476 -2.24 2.59 36.79
C LYS A 476 -1.85 1.26 37.47
N LYS A 477 -2.48 0.14 37.04
CA LYS A 477 -2.25 -1.20 37.62
C LYS A 477 -0.83 -1.71 37.44
N ASN A 478 -0.15 -1.30 36.38
CA ASN A 478 1.17 -1.82 35.98
C ASN A 478 2.30 -0.79 36.16
N ARG A 479 2.06 0.22 37.01
CA ARG A 479 3.09 1.22 37.44
C ARG A 479 4.05 0.68 38.44
#